data_552e051dd971602781d1fd85713ac6f5
#
_entry.id   552e051dd971602781d1fd85713ac6f5
#
_cell.length_a   1.000
_cell.length_b   1.000
_cell.length_c   1.000
_cell.angle_alpha   90.00
_cell.angle_beta   90.00
_cell.angle_gamma   90.00
#
_symmetry.space_group_name_H-M   'P 1'
#
loop_
_entity.id
_entity.type
_entity.pdbx_description
1 polymer ?
#
loop_
_entity_poly.entity_id
_entity_poly.type
_entity_poly.pdbx_seq_one_letter_code
_entity_poly.pdbx_strand_id
1 'polypeptide(L)'
;MALANFMVRVDNNLPRIHLRILYTPSSKKKFTGFYYYLNQLKPYLLNKKISLYSLTDKNINIFNKEINSKIGIYKTNIPWVFYNREKKDKCITVGYMGDARESRGFNLLPDLINKLLDKNKNLNFLIQFAKTSSNSTTNTSEKLFKMAENNPKIKILKTYLDYSDFRNTLQKIDIMPILHNNEEISNGNPSTIYSSITHEIPMVLPQNLNYMKEVMVNKSFEIADNLDAVVKQTLKIASDYNKYLNAAKINSKLLFEIFENDPLKKNIN
;
A
#
# COMPACT_ATOMS: atom_id res chain seq x y z
N MET A 1 4.97 11.47 -20.51
CA MET A 1 4.91 12.25 -21.77
C MET A 1 6.16 13.12 -21.98
N ALA A 2 6.47 14.05 -21.08
CA ALA A 2 7.64 14.94 -21.23
C ALA A 2 8.97 14.19 -21.45
N LEU A 3 9.20 13.09 -20.72
CA LEU A 3 10.43 12.31 -20.81
C LEU A 3 10.61 11.62 -22.17
N ALA A 4 9.55 11.04 -22.75
CA ALA A 4 9.63 10.41 -24.06
C ALA A 4 9.93 11.45 -25.15
N ASN A 5 9.29 12.62 -25.11
CA ASN A 5 9.58 13.71 -26.03
C ASN A 5 10.98 14.29 -25.83
N PHE A 6 11.46 14.35 -24.60
CA PHE A 6 12.81 14.77 -24.29
C PHE A 6 13.84 13.79 -24.86
N MET A 7 13.65 12.48 -24.66
CA MET A 7 14.54 11.42 -25.13
C MET A 7 14.67 11.35 -26.66
N VAL A 8 13.57 11.67 -27.40
CA VAL A 8 13.58 11.73 -28.88
C VAL A 8 14.41 12.91 -29.40
N ARG A 9 14.62 13.94 -28.60
CA ARG A 9 15.29 15.21 -28.98
C ARG A 9 16.74 15.31 -28.52
N VAL A 10 17.21 14.44 -27.63
CA VAL A 10 18.52 14.60 -26.99
C VAL A 10 19.46 13.46 -27.36
N ASP A 11 20.66 13.85 -27.70
CA ASP A 11 21.75 13.10 -28.28
C ASP A 11 22.29 11.94 -27.43
N ASN A 12 23.16 11.14 -28.05
CA ASN A 12 23.71 9.85 -27.60
C ASN A 12 24.48 9.86 -26.25
N ASN A 13 24.70 11.02 -25.62
CA ASN A 13 25.49 11.20 -24.41
C ASN A 13 24.68 11.24 -23.09
N LEU A 14 23.40 10.87 -23.12
CA LEU A 14 22.59 10.84 -21.90
C LEU A 14 23.02 9.73 -20.93
N PRO A 15 23.00 10.00 -19.63
CA PRO A 15 23.19 8.97 -18.62
C PRO A 15 22.09 7.90 -18.73
N ARG A 16 22.39 6.71 -18.26
CA ARG A 16 21.42 5.62 -18.18
C ARG A 16 20.22 6.05 -17.31
N ILE A 17 19.00 5.87 -17.82
CA ILE A 17 17.77 6.29 -17.13
C ILE A 17 17.07 5.06 -16.57
N HIS A 18 16.72 5.13 -15.30
CA HIS A 18 15.96 4.11 -14.59
C HIS A 18 14.54 4.60 -14.33
N LEU A 19 13.54 3.96 -14.95
CA LEU A 19 12.12 4.33 -14.83
C LEU A 19 11.36 3.25 -14.06
N ARG A 20 10.72 3.65 -12.97
CA ARG A 20 9.83 2.77 -12.22
C ARG A 20 8.38 3.05 -12.59
N ILE A 21 7.65 1.99 -12.95
CA ILE A 21 6.24 2.02 -13.30
C ILE A 21 5.43 1.50 -12.12
N LEU A 22 4.60 2.37 -11.54
CA LEU A 22 3.83 2.05 -10.34
C LEU A 22 2.46 1.44 -10.65
N TYR A 23 1.87 1.79 -11.80
CA TYR A 23 0.52 1.39 -12.17
C TYR A 23 0.50 0.66 -13.50
N THR A 24 -0.38 -0.34 -13.61
CA THR A 24 -0.74 -0.90 -14.92
C THR A 24 -1.82 -0.06 -15.57
N PRO A 25 -1.84 0.06 -16.90
CA PRO A 25 -3.00 0.62 -17.60
C PRO A 25 -4.21 -0.25 -17.28
N SER A 26 -5.31 0.36 -16.82
CA SER A 26 -6.53 -0.39 -16.61
C SER A 26 -7.04 -0.93 -17.95
N SER A 27 -7.42 -2.21 -18.01
CA SER A 27 -7.94 -2.87 -19.21
C SER A 27 -9.19 -2.22 -19.79
N LYS A 28 -9.88 -1.38 -19.00
CA LYS A 28 -11.13 -0.70 -19.38
C LYS A 28 -10.94 0.64 -20.11
N LYS A 29 -9.80 1.27 -20.00
CA LYS A 29 -9.48 2.47 -20.77
C LYS A 29 -8.18 2.18 -21.52
N LYS A 30 -8.27 1.85 -22.81
CA LYS A 30 -7.12 1.90 -23.71
C LYS A 30 -6.58 3.33 -23.67
N PHE A 31 -5.64 3.57 -22.79
CA PHE A 31 -4.86 4.81 -22.78
C PHE A 31 -3.98 4.77 -24.04
N THR A 32 -4.57 5.12 -25.15
CA THR A 32 -3.88 5.15 -26.47
C THR A 32 -2.58 5.91 -26.39
N GLY A 33 -2.51 6.97 -25.59
CA GLY A 33 -1.29 7.72 -25.35
C GLY A 33 -0.20 6.94 -24.60
N PHE A 34 -0.54 6.11 -23.60
CA PHE A 34 0.45 5.36 -22.83
C PHE A 34 1.19 4.35 -23.69
N TYR A 35 0.46 3.55 -24.49
CA TYR A 35 1.05 2.56 -25.37
C TYR A 35 1.85 3.21 -26.51
N TYR A 36 1.37 4.34 -27.03
CA TYR A 36 2.10 5.13 -28.00
C TYR A 36 3.48 5.53 -27.45
N TYR A 37 3.52 6.12 -26.24
CA TYR A 37 4.79 6.55 -25.63
C TYR A 37 5.67 5.37 -25.21
N LEU A 38 5.10 4.27 -24.77
CA LEU A 38 5.85 3.07 -24.46
C LEU A 38 6.57 2.50 -25.72
N ASN A 39 5.87 2.51 -26.85
CA ASN A 39 6.46 2.11 -28.12
C ASN A 39 7.58 3.08 -28.60
N GLN A 40 7.44 4.38 -28.34
CA GLN A 40 8.50 5.37 -28.61
C GLN A 40 9.76 5.11 -27.75
N LEU A 41 9.61 4.58 -26.56
CA LEU A 41 10.74 4.23 -25.69
C LEU A 41 11.43 2.92 -26.09
N LYS A 42 10.80 2.09 -26.91
CA LYS A 42 11.28 0.76 -27.27
C LYS A 42 12.74 0.72 -27.79
N PRO A 43 13.21 1.61 -28.69
CA PRO A 43 14.60 1.63 -29.13
C PRO A 43 15.59 1.85 -27.97
N TYR A 44 15.23 2.72 -27.03
CA TYR A 44 16.06 3.05 -25.87
C TYR A 44 16.10 1.92 -24.82
N LEU A 45 15.02 1.14 -24.75
CA LEU A 45 14.97 -0.07 -23.94
C LEU A 45 15.84 -1.18 -24.52
N LEU A 46 15.82 -1.33 -25.85
CA LEU A 46 16.62 -2.35 -26.55
C LEU A 46 18.12 -2.10 -26.42
N ASN A 47 18.57 -0.86 -26.51
CA ASN A 47 19.97 -0.48 -26.34
C ASN A 47 20.39 -0.23 -24.88
N LYS A 48 19.52 -0.58 -23.92
CA LYS A 48 19.75 -0.45 -22.48
C LYS A 48 20.02 0.98 -21.96
N LYS A 49 19.72 2.00 -22.74
CA LYS A 49 19.77 3.39 -22.27
C LYS A 49 18.67 3.70 -21.25
N ILE A 50 17.53 3.01 -21.38
CA ILE A 50 16.45 3.04 -20.38
C ILE A 50 16.28 1.64 -19.82
N SER A 51 16.15 1.55 -18.50
CA SER A 51 15.73 0.34 -17.80
C SER A 51 14.37 0.57 -17.17
N LEU A 52 13.42 -0.34 -17.39
CA LEU A 52 12.09 -0.29 -16.77
C LEU A 52 12.03 -1.21 -15.56
N TYR A 53 11.34 -0.76 -14.53
CA TYR A 53 11.14 -1.49 -13.29
C TYR A 53 9.67 -1.47 -12.89
N SER A 54 9.18 -2.58 -12.34
CA SER A 54 7.82 -2.68 -11.80
C SER A 54 7.79 -3.46 -10.50
N LEU A 55 6.73 -3.26 -9.70
CA LEU A 55 6.64 -3.79 -8.33
C LEU A 55 6.22 -5.26 -8.29
N THR A 56 5.46 -5.74 -9.27
CA THR A 56 4.88 -7.08 -9.24
C THR A 56 5.07 -7.82 -10.54
N ASP A 57 5.17 -9.14 -10.47
CA ASP A 57 5.22 -10.00 -11.66
C ASP A 57 3.98 -9.85 -12.54
N LYS A 58 2.81 -9.61 -11.93
CA LYS A 58 1.59 -9.28 -12.69
C LYS A 58 1.79 -8.07 -13.60
N ASN A 59 2.34 -6.98 -13.06
CA ASN A 59 2.60 -5.76 -13.82
C ASN A 59 3.66 -6.02 -14.90
N ILE A 60 4.75 -6.71 -14.56
CA ILE A 60 5.81 -7.09 -15.49
C ILE A 60 5.24 -7.88 -16.66
N ASN A 61 4.41 -8.88 -16.41
CA ASN A 61 3.78 -9.70 -17.43
C ASN A 61 2.86 -8.90 -18.36
N ILE A 62 2.07 -7.97 -17.82
CA ILE A 62 1.22 -7.07 -18.62
C ILE A 62 2.07 -6.20 -19.52
N PHE A 63 3.11 -5.56 -19.00
CA PHE A 63 4.00 -4.71 -19.81
C PHE A 63 4.77 -5.51 -20.85
N ASN A 64 5.32 -6.66 -20.52
CA ASN A 64 6.04 -7.52 -21.48
C ASN A 64 5.13 -7.95 -22.63
N LYS A 65 3.86 -8.28 -22.36
CA LYS A 65 2.87 -8.60 -23.40
C LYS A 65 2.59 -7.42 -24.32
N GLU A 66 2.44 -6.22 -23.76
CA GLU A 66 2.09 -5.01 -24.51
C GLU A 66 3.26 -4.47 -25.32
N ILE A 67 4.48 -4.54 -24.81
CA ILE A 67 5.68 -4.10 -25.53
C ILE A 67 6.05 -5.09 -26.65
N ASN A 68 5.49 -6.29 -26.60
CA ASN A 68 5.80 -7.39 -27.54
C ASN A 68 7.30 -7.53 -27.77
N SER A 69 8.08 -7.65 -26.69
CA SER A 69 9.53 -7.61 -26.79
C SER A 69 10.20 -8.55 -25.79
N LYS A 70 11.41 -8.97 -26.17
CA LYS A 70 12.36 -9.64 -25.28
C LYS A 70 13.04 -8.67 -24.28
N ILE A 71 12.51 -7.45 -24.11
CA ILE A 71 13.06 -6.46 -23.18
C ILE A 71 12.67 -6.88 -21.78
N GLY A 72 13.64 -7.19 -20.94
CA GLY A 72 13.39 -7.48 -19.55
C GLY A 72 12.93 -6.23 -18.79
N ILE A 73 11.75 -6.31 -18.20
CA ILE A 73 11.34 -5.37 -17.15
C ILE A 73 11.77 -6.00 -15.84
N TYR A 74 12.55 -5.25 -15.06
CA TYR A 74 13.07 -5.75 -13.80
C TYR A 74 12.06 -5.58 -12.68
N LYS A 75 11.96 -6.58 -11.80
CA LYS A 75 11.21 -6.45 -10.56
C LYS A 75 12.00 -5.54 -9.61
N THR A 76 11.33 -4.56 -9.03
CA THR A 76 11.92 -3.68 -8.04
C THR A 76 10.96 -3.40 -6.90
N ASN A 77 11.49 -3.06 -5.74
CA ASN A 77 10.72 -2.64 -4.59
C ASN A 77 10.86 -1.13 -4.37
N ILE A 78 9.89 -0.54 -3.69
CA ILE A 78 9.99 0.86 -3.26
C ILE A 78 11.00 0.91 -2.10
N PRO A 79 11.94 1.86 -2.09
CA PRO A 79 12.81 2.06 -0.94
C PRO A 79 11.94 2.49 0.25
N TRP A 80 11.92 1.68 1.29
CA TRP A 80 11.19 1.92 2.52
C TRP A 80 12.16 2.10 3.68
N VAL A 81 11.74 2.85 4.68
CA VAL A 81 12.44 2.90 5.96
C VAL A 81 11.80 1.87 6.88
N PHE A 82 12.64 1.03 7.48
CA PHE A 82 12.23 -0.07 8.35
C PHE A 82 12.33 0.34 9.82
N TYR A 83 11.39 -0.17 10.62
CA TYR A 83 11.28 0.14 12.04
C TYR A 83 11.13 -1.13 12.83
N ASN A 84 11.82 -1.17 13.96
CA ASN A 84 11.60 -2.20 14.97
C ASN A 84 10.48 -1.76 15.92
N ARG A 85 9.51 -2.61 16.11
CA ARG A 85 8.40 -2.39 17.03
C ARG A 85 8.65 -3.15 18.33
N GLU A 86 8.48 -2.48 19.45
CA GLU A 86 8.51 -3.11 20.75
C GLU A 86 7.15 -3.76 21.08
N LYS A 87 7.17 -4.81 21.93
CA LYS A 87 5.96 -5.41 22.45
C LYS A 87 5.21 -4.39 23.30
N LYS A 88 3.90 -4.33 23.14
CA LYS A 88 3.02 -3.55 23.98
C LYS A 88 2.21 -4.48 24.87
N ASP A 89 2.24 -4.23 26.17
CA ASP A 89 1.43 -4.93 27.15
C ASP A 89 0.08 -4.22 27.42
N LYS A 90 -0.22 -3.19 26.63
CA LYS A 90 -1.40 -2.31 26.83
C LYS A 90 -2.29 -2.25 25.59
N CYS A 91 -3.36 -1.46 25.70
CA CYS A 91 -4.44 -1.32 24.70
C CYS A 91 -3.97 -1.33 23.26
N ILE A 92 -4.60 -2.19 22.45
CA ILE A 92 -4.35 -2.31 21.01
C ILE A 92 -4.97 -1.13 20.26
N THR A 93 -4.20 -0.51 19.36
CA THR A 93 -4.67 0.56 18.49
C THR A 93 -4.91 0.03 17.07
N VAL A 94 -6.16 0.11 16.63
CA VAL A 94 -6.57 -0.19 15.25
C VAL A 94 -6.46 1.09 14.42
N GLY A 95 -5.75 1.04 13.29
CA GLY A 95 -5.48 2.19 12.47
C GLY A 95 -6.15 2.18 11.10
N TYR A 96 -6.44 3.37 10.58
CA TYR A 96 -6.74 3.59 9.17
C TYR A 96 -5.87 4.74 8.67
N MET A 97 -5.07 4.48 7.64
CA MET A 97 -4.14 5.45 7.08
C MET A 97 -4.37 5.62 5.58
N GLY A 98 -4.43 6.85 5.13
CA GLY A 98 -4.58 7.19 3.72
C GLY A 98 -5.71 8.17 3.45
N ASP A 99 -6.04 8.33 2.15
CA ASP A 99 -7.09 9.23 1.71
C ASP A 99 -8.48 8.72 2.12
N ALA A 100 -9.34 9.66 2.49
CA ALA A 100 -10.73 9.40 2.79
C ALA A 100 -11.54 9.13 1.51
N ARG A 101 -11.31 7.99 0.86
CA ARG A 101 -12.02 7.57 -0.35
C ARG A 101 -12.89 6.35 -0.08
N GLU A 102 -14.05 6.32 -0.71
CA GLU A 102 -14.98 5.20 -0.63
C GLU A 102 -14.35 3.91 -1.19
N SER A 103 -13.60 3.99 -2.27
CA SER A 103 -12.86 2.86 -2.84
C SER A 103 -11.81 2.26 -1.88
N ARG A 104 -11.39 3.02 -0.86
CA ARG A 104 -10.51 2.57 0.22
C ARG A 104 -11.24 2.17 1.49
N GLY A 105 -12.57 2.08 1.43
CA GLY A 105 -13.42 1.65 2.53
C GLY A 105 -13.60 2.67 3.66
N PHE A 106 -13.34 3.95 3.40
CA PHE A 106 -13.52 5.01 4.41
C PHE A 106 -14.96 5.05 4.94
N ASN A 107 -15.95 4.81 4.07
CA ASN A 107 -17.37 4.75 4.40
C ASN A 107 -17.73 3.61 5.36
N LEU A 108 -16.90 2.58 5.48
CA LEU A 108 -17.11 1.43 6.39
C LEU A 108 -16.61 1.68 7.82
N LEU A 109 -15.82 2.73 8.04
CA LEU A 109 -15.15 2.96 9.33
C LEU A 109 -16.10 3.16 10.51
N PRO A 110 -17.21 3.94 10.42
CA PRO A 110 -18.12 4.08 11.55
C PRO A 110 -18.67 2.73 12.03
N ASP A 111 -19.10 1.89 11.10
CA ASP A 111 -19.69 0.58 11.41
C ASP A 111 -18.62 -0.38 11.93
N LEU A 112 -17.41 -0.36 11.36
CA LEU A 112 -16.28 -1.15 11.83
C LEU A 112 -15.93 -0.82 13.28
N ILE A 113 -15.81 0.47 13.60
CA ILE A 113 -15.46 0.94 14.95
C ILE A 113 -16.53 0.52 15.94
N ASN A 114 -17.82 0.75 15.65
CA ASN A 114 -18.92 0.36 16.52
C ASN A 114 -18.89 -1.15 16.80
N LYS A 115 -18.85 -1.97 15.74
CA LYS A 115 -18.83 -3.44 15.88
C LYS A 115 -17.61 -3.95 16.67
N LEU A 116 -16.46 -3.29 16.54
CA LEU A 116 -15.26 -3.64 17.29
C LEU A 116 -15.39 -3.24 18.77
N LEU A 117 -15.89 -2.03 19.07
CA LEU A 117 -16.10 -1.55 20.44
C LEU A 117 -17.18 -2.33 21.18
N ASP A 118 -18.22 -2.80 20.49
CA ASP A 118 -19.25 -3.65 21.10
C ASP A 118 -18.68 -4.98 21.61
N LYS A 119 -17.68 -5.51 20.91
CA LYS A 119 -17.04 -6.79 21.23
C LYS A 119 -15.80 -6.67 22.11
N ASN A 120 -15.05 -5.57 22.00
CA ASN A 120 -13.86 -5.31 22.79
C ASN A 120 -13.69 -3.81 23.08
N LYS A 121 -14.11 -3.42 24.28
CA LYS A 121 -14.05 -2.02 24.72
C LYS A 121 -12.64 -1.51 25.00
N ASN A 122 -11.62 -2.37 24.96
CA ASN A 122 -10.23 -1.97 25.23
C ASN A 122 -9.46 -1.57 23.97
N LEU A 123 -10.11 -1.54 22.79
CA LEU A 123 -9.48 -1.08 21.56
C LEU A 123 -9.45 0.45 21.49
N ASN A 124 -8.34 0.97 20.95
CA ASN A 124 -8.21 2.36 20.55
C ASN A 124 -8.25 2.44 19.01
N PHE A 125 -8.58 3.60 18.48
CA PHE A 125 -8.66 3.86 17.05
C PHE A 125 -7.86 5.10 16.68
N LEU A 126 -7.07 5.01 15.62
CA LEU A 126 -6.30 6.12 15.05
C LEU A 126 -6.59 6.22 13.56
N ILE A 127 -7.34 7.24 13.17
CA ILE A 127 -7.86 7.41 11.81
C ILE A 127 -7.24 8.64 11.19
N GLN A 128 -6.57 8.49 10.06
CA GLN A 128 -6.17 9.63 9.24
C GLN A 128 -7.34 10.02 8.33
N PHE A 129 -7.75 11.28 8.45
CA PHE A 129 -8.71 11.90 7.55
C PHE A 129 -7.99 12.89 6.63
N ALA A 130 -7.44 12.40 5.54
CA ALA A 130 -6.95 13.26 4.47
C ALA A 130 -8.13 13.56 3.53
N LYS A 131 -8.63 14.82 3.54
CA LYS A 131 -9.79 15.25 2.75
C LYS A 131 -9.48 15.11 1.27
N THR A 132 -10.28 14.34 0.56
CA THR A 132 -10.30 14.33 -0.90
C THR A 132 -11.37 15.28 -1.41
N SER A 133 -11.29 15.67 -2.67
CA SER A 133 -12.26 16.56 -3.34
C SER A 133 -13.65 15.94 -3.55
N SER A 134 -13.89 14.69 -3.12
CA SER A 134 -15.18 14.02 -3.34
C SER A 134 -16.15 14.33 -2.19
N ASN A 135 -17.33 14.80 -2.54
CA ASN A 135 -18.44 15.04 -1.60
C ASN A 135 -19.02 13.75 -0.97
N SER A 136 -18.69 12.57 -1.53
CA SER A 136 -19.24 11.28 -1.10
C SER A 136 -18.85 10.87 0.32
N THR A 137 -17.80 11.49 0.90
CA THR A 137 -17.29 11.13 2.23
C THR A 137 -17.75 12.09 3.35
N THR A 138 -18.55 13.13 3.03
CA THR A 138 -18.95 14.15 4.02
C THR A 138 -19.74 13.54 5.17
N ASN A 139 -20.80 12.78 4.88
CA ASN A 139 -21.62 12.14 5.92
C ASN A 139 -20.84 11.17 6.80
N THR A 140 -19.88 10.45 6.21
CA THR A 140 -19.01 9.52 6.96
C THR A 140 -18.08 10.29 7.89
N SER A 141 -17.49 11.38 7.42
CA SER A 141 -16.59 12.19 8.25
C SER A 141 -17.32 12.84 9.43
N GLU A 142 -18.54 13.34 9.23
CA GLU A 142 -19.36 13.89 10.29
C GLU A 142 -19.71 12.85 11.37
N LYS A 143 -20.08 11.63 10.93
CA LYS A 143 -20.31 10.51 11.88
C LYS A 143 -19.05 10.20 12.69
N LEU A 144 -17.90 10.09 12.02
CA LEU A 144 -16.62 9.81 12.67
C LEU A 144 -16.24 10.91 13.68
N PHE A 145 -16.44 12.19 13.33
CA PHE A 145 -16.15 13.29 14.25
C PHE A 145 -17.04 13.25 15.48
N LYS A 146 -18.34 13.02 15.32
CA LYS A 146 -19.27 12.83 16.47
C LYS A 146 -18.86 11.64 17.33
N MET A 147 -18.44 10.54 16.73
CA MET A 147 -17.95 9.38 17.48
C MET A 147 -16.70 9.73 18.29
N ALA A 148 -15.76 10.48 17.71
CA ALA A 148 -14.53 10.89 18.38
C ALA A 148 -14.77 11.89 19.51
N GLU A 149 -15.74 12.80 19.36
CA GLU A 149 -16.17 13.73 20.41
C GLU A 149 -16.74 12.99 21.63
N ASN A 150 -17.48 11.90 21.40
CA ASN A 150 -18.13 11.12 22.45
C ASN A 150 -17.26 9.97 23.00
N ASN A 151 -16.13 9.65 22.36
CA ASN A 151 -15.29 8.54 22.78
C ASN A 151 -13.79 8.87 22.63
N PRO A 152 -13.06 9.09 23.75
CA PRO A 152 -11.65 9.48 23.73
C PRO A 152 -10.72 8.39 23.17
N LYS A 153 -11.21 7.17 22.96
CA LYS A 153 -10.47 6.08 22.32
C LYS A 153 -10.39 6.23 20.80
N ILE A 154 -11.17 7.13 20.21
CA ILE A 154 -11.19 7.40 18.78
C ILE A 154 -10.46 8.71 18.52
N LYS A 155 -9.28 8.64 17.88
CA LYS A 155 -8.49 9.80 17.49
C LYS A 155 -8.52 9.97 15.98
N ILE A 156 -8.87 11.19 15.53
CA ILE A 156 -8.91 11.53 14.11
C ILE A 156 -7.86 12.60 13.81
N LEU A 157 -6.99 12.32 12.87
CA LEU A 157 -6.00 13.26 12.35
C LEU A 157 -6.60 13.94 11.11
N LYS A 158 -6.95 15.23 11.24
CA LYS A 158 -7.66 16.02 10.21
C LYS A 158 -6.73 16.68 9.19
N THR A 159 -5.58 16.06 8.86
CA THR A 159 -4.58 16.69 8.01
C THR A 159 -3.86 15.69 7.12
N TYR A 160 -3.29 16.21 6.04
CA TYR A 160 -2.21 15.52 5.36
C TYR A 160 -0.99 15.53 6.27
N LEU A 161 -0.44 14.35 6.49
CA LEU A 161 0.77 14.18 7.26
C LEU A 161 1.97 14.31 6.32
N ASP A 162 2.99 15.00 6.73
CA ASP A 162 4.29 14.90 6.09
C ASP A 162 4.87 13.49 6.28
N TYR A 163 6.00 13.22 5.65
CA TYR A 163 6.61 11.89 5.71
C TYR A 163 6.99 11.46 7.13
N SER A 164 7.50 12.38 7.94
CA SER A 164 7.90 12.11 9.33
C SER A 164 6.69 11.83 10.20
N ASP A 165 5.66 12.68 10.13
CA ASP A 165 4.44 12.53 10.89
C ASP A 165 3.64 11.28 10.51
N PHE A 166 3.62 10.95 9.21
CA PHE A 166 3.02 9.72 8.72
C PHE A 166 3.67 8.48 9.36
N ARG A 167 5.00 8.44 9.39
CA ARG A 167 5.77 7.37 10.02
C ARG A 167 5.53 7.30 11.52
N ASN A 168 5.62 8.43 12.22
CA ASN A 168 5.37 8.52 13.66
C ASN A 168 3.94 8.07 14.01
N THR A 169 3.00 8.30 13.10
CA THR A 169 1.62 7.84 13.25
C THR A 169 1.51 6.32 13.07
N LEU A 170 2.19 5.76 12.07
CA LEU A 170 2.21 4.30 11.87
C LEU A 170 2.78 3.54 13.08
N GLN A 171 3.78 4.10 13.76
CA GLN A 171 4.33 3.48 14.97
C GLN A 171 3.33 3.36 16.12
N LYS A 172 2.25 4.16 16.11
CA LYS A 172 1.18 4.12 17.12
C LYS A 172 0.07 3.12 16.79
N ILE A 173 0.08 2.54 15.60
CA ILE A 173 -0.94 1.60 15.12
C ILE A 173 -0.45 0.17 15.33
N ASP A 174 -1.26 -0.67 15.94
CA ASP A 174 -0.95 -2.07 16.21
C ASP A 174 -1.58 -3.02 15.19
N ILE A 175 -2.75 -2.69 14.64
CA ILE A 175 -3.44 -3.50 13.64
C ILE A 175 -3.93 -2.58 12.52
N MET A 176 -3.69 -2.97 11.27
CA MET A 176 -4.13 -2.22 10.09
C MET A 176 -5.11 -3.04 9.23
N PRO A 177 -6.43 -2.83 9.38
CA PRO A 177 -7.39 -3.36 8.43
C PRO A 177 -7.27 -2.62 7.09
N ILE A 178 -7.10 -3.35 6.00
CA ILE A 178 -7.07 -2.81 4.63
C ILE A 178 -8.47 -3.00 4.05
N LEU A 179 -9.22 -1.92 3.97
CA LEU A 179 -10.64 -1.92 3.57
C LEU A 179 -10.87 -1.63 2.08
N HIS A 180 -9.82 -1.67 1.27
CA HIS A 180 -9.90 -1.36 -0.15
C HIS A 180 -10.85 -2.31 -0.87
N ASN A 181 -11.67 -1.75 -1.77
CA ASN A 181 -12.53 -2.57 -2.64
C ASN A 181 -11.71 -3.22 -3.76
N ASN A 182 -12.35 -4.17 -4.47
CA ASN A 182 -11.70 -4.94 -5.53
C ASN A 182 -11.21 -4.08 -6.69
N GLU A 183 -11.85 -2.97 -6.99
CA GLU A 183 -11.46 -2.06 -8.07
C GLU A 183 -10.15 -1.33 -7.74
N GLU A 184 -10.02 -0.80 -6.54
CA GLU A 184 -8.78 -0.14 -6.09
C GLU A 184 -7.61 -1.12 -6.07
N ILE A 185 -7.84 -2.36 -5.62
CA ILE A 185 -6.82 -3.42 -5.56
C ILE A 185 -6.39 -3.87 -6.96
N SER A 186 -7.33 -3.97 -7.91
CA SER A 186 -7.03 -4.45 -9.26
C SER A 186 -6.16 -3.48 -10.05
N ASN A 187 -6.24 -2.19 -9.73
CA ASN A 187 -5.59 -1.09 -10.46
C ASN A 187 -4.26 -0.63 -9.86
N GLY A 188 -3.92 -1.07 -8.66
CA GLY A 188 -2.70 -0.61 -7.99
C GLY A 188 -2.25 -1.50 -6.83
N ASN A 189 -1.05 -1.20 -6.34
CA ASN A 189 -0.50 -1.81 -5.13
C ASN A 189 -0.69 -0.84 -3.97
N PRO A 190 -1.54 -1.14 -2.98
CA PRO A 190 -1.74 -0.24 -1.84
C PRO A 190 -0.43 -0.03 -1.08
N SER A 191 0.09 1.19 -1.11
CA SER A 191 1.33 1.56 -0.40
C SER A 191 1.22 1.35 1.12
N THR A 192 0.02 1.44 1.66
CA THR A 192 -0.27 1.18 3.07
C THR A 192 0.10 -0.22 3.51
N ILE A 193 0.04 -1.23 2.63
CA ILE A 193 0.47 -2.60 2.95
C ILE A 193 1.98 -2.64 3.17
N TYR A 194 2.77 -2.08 2.23
CA TYR A 194 4.23 -2.03 2.39
C TYR A 194 4.63 -1.21 3.61
N SER A 195 3.97 -0.07 3.84
CA SER A 195 4.18 0.72 5.05
C SER A 195 3.87 -0.08 6.32
N SER A 196 2.83 -0.90 6.32
CA SER A 196 2.51 -1.78 7.45
C SER A 196 3.57 -2.85 7.66
N ILE A 197 4.06 -3.49 6.58
CA ILE A 197 5.14 -4.50 6.70
C ILE A 197 6.40 -3.87 7.28
N THR A 198 6.83 -2.70 6.78
CA THR A 198 8.07 -2.05 7.24
C THR A 198 7.97 -1.47 8.65
N HIS A 199 6.77 -1.30 9.18
CA HIS A 199 6.50 -0.89 10.57
C HIS A 199 6.05 -2.06 11.45
N GLU A 200 6.18 -3.29 10.96
CA GLU A 200 5.84 -4.52 11.69
C GLU A 200 4.39 -4.53 12.19
N ILE A 201 3.45 -4.02 11.40
CA ILE A 201 2.03 -3.94 11.74
C ILE A 201 1.29 -5.15 11.18
N PRO A 202 0.69 -6.00 12.00
CA PRO A 202 -0.27 -7.02 11.57
C PRO A 202 -1.47 -6.43 10.85
N MET A 203 -2.00 -7.17 9.86
CA MET A 203 -3.04 -6.65 8.96
C MET A 203 -4.24 -7.58 8.84
N VAL A 204 -5.40 -7.01 8.51
CA VAL A 204 -6.51 -7.74 7.89
C VAL A 204 -6.58 -7.34 6.42
N LEU A 205 -6.48 -8.31 5.51
CA LEU A 205 -6.38 -8.06 4.07
C LEU A 205 -7.63 -8.55 3.35
N PRO A 206 -8.09 -7.85 2.30
CA PRO A 206 -9.11 -8.38 1.41
C PRO A 206 -8.57 -9.57 0.59
N GLN A 207 -9.46 -10.49 0.21
CA GLN A 207 -9.12 -11.77 -0.40
C GLN A 207 -8.28 -11.64 -1.69
N ASN A 208 -8.45 -10.57 -2.44
CA ASN A 208 -7.78 -10.38 -3.74
C ASN A 208 -6.31 -9.92 -3.64
N LEU A 209 -5.78 -9.74 -2.44
CA LEU A 209 -4.37 -9.38 -2.23
C LEU A 209 -3.44 -10.60 -2.09
N ASN A 210 -3.82 -11.73 -2.66
CA ASN A 210 -3.04 -12.97 -2.62
C ASN A 210 -1.61 -12.86 -3.18
N TYR A 211 -1.34 -11.89 -4.06
CA TYR A 211 0.00 -11.65 -4.60
C TYR A 211 0.98 -11.11 -3.56
N MET A 212 0.49 -10.59 -2.43
CA MET A 212 1.35 -10.15 -1.33
C MET A 212 2.00 -11.31 -0.56
N LYS A 213 1.58 -12.57 -0.81
CA LYS A 213 2.19 -13.75 -0.18
C LYS A 213 3.68 -13.87 -0.47
N GLU A 214 4.17 -13.30 -1.56
CA GLU A 214 5.61 -13.30 -1.88
C GLU A 214 6.45 -12.54 -0.85
N VAL A 215 5.90 -11.47 -0.26
CA VAL A 215 6.58 -10.65 0.76
C VAL A 215 6.04 -10.86 2.18
N MET A 216 4.96 -11.64 2.31
CA MET A 216 4.27 -11.94 3.57
C MET A 216 4.19 -13.46 3.76
N VAL A 217 5.36 -14.10 3.82
CA VAL A 217 5.49 -15.57 3.95
C VAL A 217 4.95 -16.04 5.31
N ASN A 218 5.21 -15.27 6.36
CA ASN A 218 4.74 -15.59 7.70
C ASN A 218 3.37 -14.95 7.94
N LYS A 219 2.52 -15.67 8.68
CA LYS A 219 1.13 -15.29 8.91
C LYS A 219 1.03 -14.12 9.91
N SER A 220 1.40 -12.93 9.46
CA SER A 220 1.18 -11.65 10.16
C SER A 220 -0.13 -10.98 9.77
N PHE A 221 -1.00 -11.70 9.05
CA PHE A 221 -2.27 -11.17 8.53
C PHE A 221 -3.38 -12.21 8.57
N GLU A 222 -4.61 -11.74 8.52
CA GLU A 222 -5.80 -12.53 8.27
C GLU A 222 -6.52 -12.03 7.01
N ILE A 223 -7.29 -12.89 6.37
CA ILE A 223 -8.07 -12.56 5.17
C ILE A 223 -9.54 -12.33 5.56
N ALA A 224 -10.16 -11.31 4.97
CA ALA A 224 -11.57 -11.00 5.14
C ALA A 224 -12.19 -10.55 3.81
N ASP A 225 -13.41 -10.97 3.55
CA ASP A 225 -14.18 -10.69 2.34
C ASP A 225 -15.34 -9.69 2.56
N ASN A 226 -15.70 -9.45 3.81
CA ASN A 226 -16.76 -8.52 4.21
C ASN A 226 -16.45 -7.88 5.56
N LEU A 227 -17.28 -6.91 5.96
CA LEU A 227 -17.04 -6.14 7.19
C LEU A 227 -17.09 -7.00 8.46
N ASP A 228 -18.00 -7.96 8.55
CA ASP A 228 -18.10 -8.84 9.71
C ASP A 228 -16.89 -9.76 9.85
N ALA A 229 -16.37 -10.22 8.71
CA ALA A 229 -15.10 -10.95 8.68
C ALA A 229 -13.92 -10.07 9.08
N VAL A 230 -13.88 -8.79 8.64
CA VAL A 230 -12.85 -7.82 9.09
C VAL A 230 -12.90 -7.67 10.60
N VAL A 231 -14.09 -7.48 11.19
CA VAL A 231 -14.27 -7.39 12.65
C VAL A 231 -13.74 -8.64 13.34
N LYS A 232 -14.18 -9.83 12.91
CA LYS A 232 -13.75 -11.13 13.46
C LYS A 232 -12.24 -11.28 13.41
N GLN A 233 -11.63 -10.98 12.28
CA GLN A 233 -10.19 -11.17 12.09
C GLN A 233 -9.37 -10.11 12.84
N THR A 234 -9.86 -8.88 12.95
CA THR A 234 -9.20 -7.84 13.77
C THR A 234 -9.17 -8.26 15.24
N LEU A 235 -10.27 -8.78 15.78
CA LEU A 235 -10.35 -9.28 17.15
C LEU A 235 -9.44 -10.50 17.38
N LYS A 236 -9.35 -11.40 16.41
CA LYS A 236 -8.44 -12.55 16.45
C LYS A 236 -6.98 -12.10 16.52
N ILE A 237 -6.57 -11.12 15.70
CA ILE A 237 -5.22 -10.55 15.76
C ILE A 237 -5.00 -9.88 17.12
N ALA A 238 -5.98 -9.13 17.62
CA ALA A 238 -5.88 -8.45 18.90
C ALA A 238 -5.73 -9.41 20.10
N SER A 239 -6.42 -10.57 20.08
CA SER A 239 -6.31 -11.59 21.14
C SER A 239 -4.95 -12.28 21.16
N ASP A 240 -4.32 -12.48 19.99
CA ASP A 240 -3.04 -13.16 19.83
C ASP A 240 -1.94 -12.21 19.34
N TYR A 241 -2.01 -10.93 19.72
CA TYR A 241 -1.22 -9.86 19.13
C TYR A 241 0.28 -10.17 19.03
N ASN A 242 0.88 -10.69 20.10
CA ASN A 242 2.32 -11.01 20.12
C ASN A 242 2.73 -12.05 19.06
N LYS A 243 1.87 -13.03 18.77
CA LYS A 243 2.10 -14.01 17.71
C LYS A 243 2.14 -13.35 16.34
N TYR A 244 1.16 -12.49 16.05
CA TYR A 244 1.09 -11.77 14.78
C TYR A 244 2.21 -10.74 14.63
N LEU A 245 2.58 -10.06 15.71
CA LEU A 245 3.72 -9.14 15.74
C LEU A 245 5.04 -9.86 15.43
N ASN A 246 5.28 -11.02 16.03
CA ASN A 246 6.49 -11.80 15.74
C ASN A 246 6.55 -12.20 14.25
N ALA A 247 5.43 -12.63 13.67
CA ALA A 247 5.35 -12.92 12.25
C ALA A 247 5.55 -11.67 11.37
N ALA A 248 5.04 -10.51 11.81
CA ALA A 248 5.23 -9.24 11.11
C ALA A 248 6.72 -8.80 11.12
N LYS A 249 7.43 -9.00 12.22
CA LYS A 249 8.88 -8.76 12.30
C LYS A 249 9.67 -9.61 11.31
N ILE A 250 9.32 -10.89 11.18
CA ILE A 250 9.99 -11.77 10.21
C ILE A 250 9.70 -11.30 8.77
N ASN A 251 8.46 -10.93 8.46
CA ASN A 251 8.11 -10.43 7.13
C ASN A 251 8.79 -9.08 6.81
N SER A 252 8.93 -8.19 7.81
CA SER A 252 9.68 -6.94 7.65
C SER A 252 11.14 -7.19 7.29
N LYS A 253 11.80 -8.13 8.00
CA LYS A 253 13.16 -8.53 7.71
C LYS A 253 13.31 -9.13 6.30
N LEU A 254 12.41 -10.01 5.91
CA LEU A 254 12.39 -10.59 4.54
C LEU A 254 12.24 -9.50 3.47
N LEU A 255 11.34 -8.55 3.68
CA LEU A 255 11.17 -7.43 2.75
C LEU A 255 12.44 -6.57 2.69
N PHE A 256 13.12 -6.36 3.80
CA PHE A 256 14.40 -5.65 3.83
C PHE A 256 15.48 -6.40 3.01
N GLU A 257 15.60 -7.71 3.17
CA GLU A 257 16.53 -8.55 2.41
C GLU A 257 16.23 -8.50 0.90
N ILE A 258 14.94 -8.55 0.52
CA ILE A 258 14.50 -8.39 -0.87
C ILE A 258 14.90 -7.00 -1.39
N PHE A 259 14.75 -5.96 -0.59
CA PHE A 259 15.13 -4.60 -0.96
C PHE A 259 16.64 -4.43 -1.10
N GLU A 260 17.46 -4.99 -0.19
CA GLU A 260 18.91 -4.95 -0.28
C GLU A 260 19.45 -5.64 -1.55
N ASN A 261 18.73 -6.65 -2.04
CA ASN A 261 19.05 -7.38 -3.27
C ASN A 261 18.35 -6.83 -4.52
N ASP A 262 17.73 -5.66 -4.43
CA ASP A 262 16.92 -5.09 -5.51
C ASP A 262 17.77 -4.80 -6.76
N PRO A 263 17.33 -5.22 -7.96
CA PRO A 263 18.03 -4.94 -9.21
C PRO A 263 18.23 -3.46 -9.50
N LEU A 264 17.29 -2.60 -9.09
CA LEU A 264 17.44 -1.15 -9.25
C LEU A 264 18.59 -0.63 -8.41
N LYS A 265 18.70 -1.06 -7.14
CA LYS A 265 19.80 -0.69 -6.24
C LYS A 265 21.16 -1.11 -6.82
N LYS A 266 21.25 -2.35 -7.33
CA LYS A 266 22.47 -2.90 -7.95
C LYS A 266 22.88 -2.22 -9.28
N ASN A 267 21.92 -1.62 -9.98
CA ASN A 267 22.19 -0.98 -11.28
C ASN A 267 22.45 0.53 -11.18
N ILE A 268 22.22 1.14 -10.01
CA ILE A 268 22.51 2.58 -9.77
C ILE A 268 23.91 2.76 -9.18
N ASN A 269 24.42 1.77 -8.44
CA ASN A 269 25.77 1.73 -7.91
C ASN A 269 26.72 1.19 -8.99
#